data_7932b78677e0d0e66fe875009f4bbd61
#
_entry.id   7932b78677e0d0e66fe875009f4bbd61
#
_cell.length_a   1.000
_cell.length_b   1.000
_cell.length_c   1.000
_cell.angle_alpha   90.00
_cell.angle_beta   90.00
_cell.angle_gamma   90.00
#
_symmetry.space_group_name_H-M   'P 1'
#
loop_
_entity.id
_entity.type
_entity.pdbx_description
1 polymer ?
#
loop_
_entity_poly.entity_id
_entity_poly.type
_entity_poly.pdbx_seq_one_letter_code
_entity_poly.pdbx_strand_id
1 'polypeptide(L)'
;MIKKYELGFTLVELLVASLIVVFIAGSIMYGVASSNNNLRNVELRQLAFNTLANKMEELKAQVALNQIQSISKNNKKICIEYASIDDLIRNDHSVSESNCRTIGYYSYTMLNRKTESIRTRVYDINAKIKWKTISRFLGQKGIDTVLTLNVSQLVFN
;
A
#
# COMPACT_ATOMS: atom_id res chain seq x y z
N MET A 1 54.75 29.86 -38.23
CA MET A 1 54.34 28.44 -38.04
C MET A 1 54.12 28.20 -36.54
N ILE A 2 52.88 28.13 -36.11
CA ILE A 2 52.51 27.87 -34.72
C ILE A 2 52.46 26.35 -34.59
N LYS A 3 53.39 25.74 -33.83
CA LYS A 3 53.37 24.33 -33.48
C LYS A 3 52.17 24.09 -32.58
N LYS A 4 51.10 23.45 -33.08
CA LYS A 4 50.02 22.88 -32.28
C LYS A 4 50.61 21.73 -31.44
N TYR A 5 50.75 21.97 -30.12
CA TYR A 5 51.03 20.89 -29.18
C TYR A 5 49.75 20.06 -29.06
N GLU A 6 49.71 18.88 -29.60
CA GLU A 6 48.69 17.86 -29.32
C GLU A 6 48.98 17.34 -27.93
N LEU A 7 48.22 17.83 -26.96
CA LEU A 7 48.24 17.33 -25.59
C LEU A 7 47.52 15.97 -25.61
N GLY A 8 48.27 14.90 -25.64
CA GLY A 8 47.73 13.54 -25.45
C GLY A 8 47.24 13.37 -24.02
N PHE A 9 46.10 12.68 -23.86
CA PHE A 9 45.57 12.31 -22.53
C PHE A 9 46.59 11.47 -21.77
N THR A 10 46.85 11.84 -20.52
CA THR A 10 47.71 11.05 -19.64
C THR A 10 46.94 9.81 -19.17
N LEU A 11 47.64 8.71 -18.90
CA LEU A 11 47.04 7.47 -18.40
C LEU A 11 46.28 7.70 -17.07
N VAL A 12 46.77 8.60 -16.23
CA VAL A 12 46.10 9.00 -14.96
C VAL A 12 44.78 9.70 -15.21
N GLU A 13 44.71 10.61 -16.20
CA GLU A 13 43.50 11.34 -16.56
C GLU A 13 42.40 10.40 -17.05
N LEU A 14 42.77 9.37 -17.85
CA LEU A 14 41.86 8.36 -18.33
C LEU A 14 41.34 7.47 -17.18
N LEU A 15 42.21 7.13 -16.22
CA LEU A 15 41.84 6.40 -14.98
C LEU A 15 40.84 7.19 -14.13
N VAL A 16 41.12 8.47 -13.88
CA VAL A 16 40.22 9.34 -13.10
C VAL A 16 38.89 9.53 -13.81
N ALA A 17 38.87 9.77 -15.11
CA ALA A 17 37.66 9.90 -15.88
C ALA A 17 36.79 8.62 -15.83
N SER A 18 37.39 7.43 -15.98
CA SER A 18 36.68 6.17 -15.89
C SER A 18 36.07 5.93 -14.49
N LEU A 19 36.80 6.33 -13.45
CA LEU A 19 36.33 6.21 -12.07
C LEU A 19 35.09 7.11 -11.80
N ILE A 20 35.12 8.35 -12.30
CA ILE A 20 34.00 9.28 -12.22
C ILE A 20 32.77 8.71 -12.94
N VAL A 21 32.95 8.17 -14.15
CA VAL A 21 31.84 7.57 -14.92
C VAL A 21 31.19 6.40 -14.14
N VAL A 22 31.99 5.53 -13.54
CA VAL A 22 31.48 4.41 -12.73
C VAL A 22 30.68 4.90 -11.53
N PHE A 23 31.15 5.93 -10.82
CA PHE A 23 30.41 6.51 -9.69
C PHE A 23 29.09 7.13 -10.11
N ILE A 24 29.07 7.88 -11.22
CA ILE A 24 27.85 8.48 -11.75
C ILE A 24 26.85 7.38 -12.16
N ALA A 25 27.30 6.38 -12.91
CA ALA A 25 26.44 5.26 -13.33
C ALA A 25 25.86 4.49 -12.14
N GLY A 26 26.67 4.20 -11.12
CA GLY A 26 26.22 3.56 -9.88
C GLY A 26 25.17 4.37 -9.13
N SER A 27 25.37 5.69 -9.02
CA SER A 27 24.43 6.60 -8.37
C SER A 27 23.07 6.65 -9.08
N ILE A 28 23.07 6.67 -10.42
CA ILE A 28 21.85 6.66 -11.23
C ILE A 28 21.11 5.32 -11.04
N MET A 29 21.81 4.19 -11.12
CA MET A 29 21.19 2.87 -10.91
C MET A 29 20.56 2.76 -9.52
N TYR A 30 21.25 3.22 -8.49
CA TYR A 30 20.72 3.25 -7.12
C TYR A 30 19.47 4.13 -7.02
N GLY A 31 19.49 5.33 -7.61
CA GLY A 31 18.34 6.25 -7.63
C GLY A 31 17.13 5.65 -8.31
N VAL A 32 17.29 5.02 -9.47
CA VAL A 32 16.19 4.36 -10.21
C VAL A 32 15.62 3.20 -9.40
N ALA A 33 16.46 2.35 -8.81
CA ALA A 33 16.01 1.22 -8.01
C ALA A 33 15.24 1.67 -6.76
N SER A 34 15.70 2.73 -6.09
CA SER A 34 15.03 3.34 -4.94
C SER A 34 13.67 3.94 -5.33
N SER A 35 13.62 4.66 -6.46
CA SER A 35 12.39 5.25 -6.99
C SER A 35 11.33 4.19 -7.31
N ASN A 36 11.71 3.11 -7.98
CA ASN A 36 10.80 2.01 -8.30
C ASN A 36 10.19 1.36 -7.04
N ASN A 37 10.99 1.19 -5.97
CA ASN A 37 10.49 0.67 -4.71
C ASN A 37 9.47 1.62 -4.05
N ASN A 38 9.74 2.93 -4.10
CA ASN A 38 8.84 3.93 -3.57
C ASN A 38 7.51 3.97 -4.35
N LEU A 39 7.57 3.95 -5.68
CA LEU A 39 6.38 3.89 -6.54
C LEU A 39 5.53 2.66 -6.22
N ARG A 40 6.16 1.50 -6.06
CA ARG A 40 5.46 0.27 -5.69
C ARG A 40 4.77 0.35 -4.34
N ASN A 41 5.42 0.96 -3.34
CA ASN A 41 4.83 1.15 -2.02
C ASN A 41 3.64 2.13 -2.06
N VAL A 42 3.70 3.18 -2.88
CA VAL A 42 2.58 4.11 -3.10
C VAL A 42 1.41 3.40 -3.77
N GLU A 43 1.66 2.61 -4.81
CA GLU A 43 0.65 1.80 -5.48
C GLU A 43 -0.06 0.83 -4.52
N LEU A 44 0.70 0.08 -3.72
CA LEU A 44 0.13 -0.82 -2.72
C LEU A 44 -0.70 -0.08 -1.67
N ARG A 45 -0.26 1.11 -1.26
CA ARG A 45 -1.03 1.95 -0.33
C ARG A 45 -2.35 2.40 -0.94
N GLN A 46 -2.36 2.75 -2.22
CA GLN A 46 -3.58 3.15 -2.93
C GLN A 46 -4.54 1.97 -3.09
N LEU A 47 -4.04 0.79 -3.46
CA LEU A 47 -4.85 -0.44 -3.52
C LEU A 47 -5.44 -0.79 -2.16
N ALA A 48 -4.64 -0.72 -1.09
CA ALA A 48 -5.10 -0.95 0.28
C ALA A 48 -6.17 0.06 0.70
N PHE A 49 -6.01 1.34 0.33
CA PHE A 49 -7.00 2.38 0.59
C PHE A 49 -8.32 2.09 -0.13
N ASN A 50 -8.29 1.76 -1.41
CA ASN A 50 -9.48 1.43 -2.19
C ASN A 50 -10.19 0.20 -1.61
N THR A 51 -9.44 -0.83 -1.24
CA THR A 51 -9.98 -2.04 -0.61
C THR A 51 -10.64 -1.71 0.74
N LEU A 52 -9.99 -0.86 1.55
CA LEU A 52 -10.53 -0.44 2.85
C LEU A 52 -11.77 0.44 2.69
N ALA A 53 -11.78 1.36 1.71
CA ALA A 53 -12.92 2.21 1.39
C ALA A 53 -14.13 1.37 0.96
N ASN A 54 -13.94 0.40 0.07
CA ASN A 54 -15.02 -0.51 -0.35
C ASN A 54 -15.58 -1.31 0.83
N LYS A 55 -14.72 -1.80 1.73
CA LYS A 55 -15.17 -2.49 2.94
C LYS A 55 -15.87 -1.56 3.93
N MET A 56 -15.47 -0.30 3.99
CA MET A 56 -16.17 0.71 4.80
C MET A 56 -17.58 0.99 4.26
N GLU A 57 -17.75 1.11 2.93
CA GLU A 57 -19.08 1.30 2.33
C GLU A 57 -19.99 0.08 2.56
N GLU A 58 -19.43 -1.15 2.47
CA GLU A 58 -20.16 -2.37 2.82
C GLU A 58 -20.64 -2.35 4.28
N LEU A 59 -19.78 -1.93 5.23
CA LEU A 59 -20.16 -1.81 6.63
C LEU A 59 -21.23 -0.74 6.86
N LYS A 60 -21.11 0.41 6.19
CA LYS A 60 -22.13 1.48 6.26
C LYS A 60 -23.49 0.98 5.75
N ALA A 61 -23.51 0.26 4.65
CA ALA A 61 -24.73 -0.33 4.11
C ALA A 61 -25.35 -1.32 5.10
N GLN A 62 -24.55 -2.20 5.73
CA GLN A 62 -25.02 -3.14 6.76
C GLN A 62 -25.61 -2.42 7.98
N VAL A 63 -24.97 -1.32 8.41
CA VAL A 63 -25.46 -0.46 9.50
C VAL A 63 -26.79 0.19 9.13
N ALA A 64 -26.91 0.75 7.92
CA ALA A 64 -28.11 1.42 7.42
C ALA A 64 -29.30 0.45 7.32
N LEU A 65 -29.04 -0.83 6.95
CA LEU A 65 -30.06 -1.87 6.84
C LEU A 65 -30.38 -2.58 8.16
N ASN A 66 -29.81 -2.14 9.28
CA ASN A 66 -29.89 -2.83 10.58
C ASN A 66 -29.43 -4.32 10.54
N GLN A 67 -28.60 -4.69 9.56
CA GLN A 67 -28.09 -6.05 9.37
C GLN A 67 -26.69 -6.22 9.99
N ILE A 68 -26.48 -5.68 11.17
CA ILE A 68 -25.17 -5.75 11.84
C ILE A 68 -24.96 -7.18 12.34
N GLN A 69 -24.08 -7.92 11.67
CA GLN A 69 -23.76 -9.30 12.04
C GLN A 69 -22.80 -9.38 13.24
N SER A 70 -21.93 -8.40 13.40
CA SER A 70 -20.96 -8.37 14.51
C SER A 70 -20.43 -6.97 14.78
N ILE A 71 -20.23 -6.64 16.05
CA ILE A 71 -19.71 -5.33 16.51
C ILE A 71 -18.23 -5.19 16.21
N SER A 72 -17.50 -6.27 16.07
CA SER A 72 -16.08 -6.27 15.74
C SER A 72 -15.66 -7.52 14.97
N LYS A 73 -14.67 -7.35 14.10
CA LYS A 73 -14.01 -8.44 13.40
C LYS A 73 -12.51 -8.20 13.39
N ASN A 74 -11.76 -9.19 13.83
CA ASN A 74 -10.31 -9.09 13.94
C ASN A 74 -9.59 -9.96 12.92
N ASN A 75 -8.56 -9.41 12.29
CA ASN A 75 -7.55 -10.13 11.48
C ASN A 75 -8.12 -11.05 10.38
N LYS A 76 -9.16 -10.62 9.68
CA LYS A 76 -9.58 -11.32 8.47
C LYS A 76 -8.55 -11.11 7.36
N LYS A 77 -8.06 -12.19 6.75
CA LYS A 77 -7.23 -12.09 5.55
C LYS A 77 -8.03 -11.47 4.41
N ILE A 78 -7.42 -10.54 3.70
CA ILE A 78 -8.00 -9.87 2.53
C ILE A 78 -6.93 -9.72 1.46
N CYS A 79 -7.31 -9.86 0.20
CA CYS A 79 -6.42 -9.59 -0.91
C CYS A 79 -6.36 -8.09 -1.19
N ILE A 80 -5.17 -7.51 -1.16
CA ILE A 80 -4.92 -6.12 -1.53
C ILE A 80 -4.61 -6.04 -3.02
N GLU A 81 -3.83 -6.99 -3.53
CA GLU A 81 -3.41 -7.06 -4.92
C GLU A 81 -3.59 -8.48 -5.44
N TYR A 82 -4.40 -8.63 -6.46
CA TYR A 82 -4.61 -9.91 -7.13
C TYR A 82 -3.47 -10.25 -8.09
N ALA A 83 -3.20 -11.54 -8.26
CA ALA A 83 -2.14 -12.02 -9.13
C ALA A 83 -2.49 -11.81 -10.61
N SER A 84 -3.78 -11.93 -10.97
CA SER A 84 -4.30 -11.68 -12.30
C SER A 84 -5.65 -10.95 -12.28
N ILE A 85 -6.04 -10.37 -13.43
CA ILE A 85 -7.35 -9.72 -13.59
C ILE A 85 -8.47 -10.76 -13.49
N ASP A 86 -8.24 -11.98 -13.97
CA ASP A 86 -9.22 -13.07 -13.91
C ASP A 86 -9.53 -13.47 -12.45
N ASP A 87 -8.53 -13.43 -11.57
CA ASP A 87 -8.69 -13.70 -10.14
C ASP A 87 -9.52 -12.61 -9.46
N LEU A 88 -9.38 -11.35 -9.90
CA LEU A 88 -10.20 -10.24 -9.44
C LEU A 88 -11.67 -10.40 -9.84
N ILE A 89 -11.92 -10.83 -11.08
CA ILE A 89 -13.29 -10.97 -11.64
C ILE A 89 -14.04 -12.16 -11.01
N ARG A 90 -13.35 -13.26 -10.76
CA ARG A 90 -13.96 -14.48 -10.17
C ARG A 90 -14.47 -14.27 -8.77
N ASN A 91 -14.05 -13.19 -8.11
CA ASN A 91 -14.54 -12.76 -6.78
C ASN A 91 -14.63 -13.91 -5.77
N ASP A 92 -13.73 -14.91 -5.92
CA ASP A 92 -13.67 -16.04 -5.01
C ASP A 92 -13.19 -15.51 -3.66
N HIS A 93 -14.08 -15.56 -2.67
CA HIS A 93 -13.84 -15.04 -1.31
C HIS A 93 -12.74 -15.80 -0.55
N SER A 94 -12.19 -16.84 -1.16
CA SER A 94 -11.05 -17.58 -0.64
C SER A 94 -9.75 -16.83 -0.96
N VAL A 95 -9.20 -16.11 0.04
CA VAL A 95 -7.86 -15.50 -0.07
C VAL A 95 -6.83 -16.62 -0.03
N SER A 96 -6.46 -17.10 -1.22
CA SER A 96 -5.38 -18.07 -1.42
C SER A 96 -4.07 -17.35 -1.77
N GLU A 97 -2.94 -17.89 -1.34
CA GLU A 97 -1.62 -17.38 -1.71
C GLU A 97 -1.35 -17.49 -3.21
N SER A 98 -2.06 -18.37 -3.91
CA SER A 98 -1.98 -18.52 -5.37
C SER A 98 -2.63 -17.38 -6.14
N ASN A 99 -3.70 -16.78 -5.61
CA ASN A 99 -4.52 -15.79 -6.31
C ASN A 99 -4.23 -14.36 -5.83
N CYS A 100 -3.45 -14.21 -4.79
CA CYS A 100 -3.19 -12.92 -4.17
C CYS A 100 -1.69 -12.65 -4.07
N ARG A 101 -1.23 -11.59 -4.72
CA ARG A 101 0.17 -11.16 -4.69
C ARG A 101 0.53 -10.46 -3.37
N THR A 102 -0.42 -9.71 -2.82
CA THR A 102 -0.23 -9.02 -1.54
C THR A 102 -1.44 -9.23 -0.65
N ILE A 103 -1.20 -9.91 0.47
CA ILE A 103 -2.23 -10.20 1.47
C ILE A 103 -2.15 -9.16 2.58
N GLY A 104 -3.32 -8.60 2.94
CA GLY A 104 -3.52 -7.77 4.11
C GLY A 104 -4.37 -8.45 5.17
N TYR A 105 -4.36 -7.85 6.36
CA TYR A 105 -5.21 -8.24 7.49
C TYR A 105 -6.17 -7.12 7.80
N TYR A 106 -7.44 -7.38 7.63
CA TYR A 106 -8.52 -6.44 7.86
C TYR A 106 -9.13 -6.64 9.24
N SER A 107 -9.37 -5.55 9.94
CA SER A 107 -10.09 -5.53 11.21
C SER A 107 -10.99 -4.30 11.28
N TYR A 108 -12.14 -4.43 11.95
CA TYR A 108 -12.98 -3.28 12.24
C TYR A 108 -13.61 -3.38 13.62
N THR A 109 -13.98 -2.23 14.16
CA THR A 109 -14.79 -2.08 15.37
C THR A 109 -15.91 -1.08 15.12
N MET A 110 -17.10 -1.39 15.58
CA MET A 110 -18.26 -0.50 15.55
C MET A 110 -18.69 -0.19 16.97
N LEU A 111 -18.83 1.09 17.27
CA LEU A 111 -19.33 1.56 18.55
C LEU A 111 -20.66 2.26 18.32
N ASN A 112 -21.70 1.80 19.01
CA ASN A 112 -22.98 2.48 19.02
C ASN A 112 -22.89 3.62 20.05
N ARG A 113 -22.92 4.87 19.57
CA ARG A 113 -22.99 6.04 20.43
C ARG A 113 -24.45 6.29 20.78
N LYS A 114 -24.80 6.09 22.05
CA LYS A 114 -26.15 6.43 22.54
C LYS A 114 -26.40 7.91 22.30
N THR A 115 -27.39 8.25 21.49
CA THR A 115 -27.94 9.58 21.33
C THR A 115 -29.16 9.74 22.23
N GLU A 116 -29.38 10.91 22.78
CA GLU A 116 -30.58 11.23 23.61
C GLU A 116 -31.87 11.15 22.78
N SER A 117 -31.79 11.12 21.45
CA SER A 117 -32.93 11.00 20.57
C SER A 117 -33.32 9.52 20.35
N ILE A 118 -34.57 9.20 20.63
CA ILE A 118 -35.16 7.87 20.46
C ILE A 118 -35.16 7.42 18.98
N ARG A 119 -35.06 8.38 18.04
CA ARG A 119 -35.20 8.10 16.59
C ARG A 119 -33.89 8.03 15.81
N THR A 120 -32.76 8.31 16.46
CA THR A 120 -31.47 8.32 15.76
C THR A 120 -30.44 7.51 16.53
N ARG A 121 -29.68 6.69 15.81
CA ARG A 121 -28.51 5.98 16.32
C ARG A 121 -27.29 6.44 15.54
N VAL A 122 -26.18 6.64 16.23
CA VAL A 122 -24.90 6.97 15.61
C VAL A 122 -23.97 5.80 15.82
N TYR A 123 -23.41 5.30 14.75
CA TYR A 123 -22.39 4.26 14.77
C TYR A 123 -21.05 4.86 14.36
N ASP A 124 -20.05 4.76 15.23
CA ASP A 124 -18.67 5.07 14.91
C ASP A 124 -17.99 3.80 14.43
N ILE A 125 -17.61 3.79 13.17
CA ILE A 125 -16.95 2.66 12.50
C ILE A 125 -15.47 2.99 12.37
N ASN A 126 -14.62 2.16 12.98
CA ASN A 126 -13.18 2.22 12.83
C ASN A 126 -12.71 0.97 12.10
N ALA A 127 -12.17 1.13 10.90
CA ALA A 127 -11.66 0.04 10.10
C ALA A 127 -10.17 0.20 9.85
N LYS A 128 -9.43 -0.92 9.90
CA LYS A 128 -7.97 -0.97 9.74
C LYS A 128 -7.60 -2.06 8.75
N ILE A 129 -6.59 -1.80 7.94
CA ILE A 129 -5.92 -2.81 7.14
C ILE A 129 -4.41 -2.77 7.43
N LYS A 130 -3.81 -3.94 7.63
CA LYS A 130 -2.36 -4.10 7.83
C LYS A 130 -1.80 -4.94 6.72
N TRP A 131 -0.65 -4.55 6.18
CA TRP A 131 0.09 -5.35 5.20
C TRP A 131 1.60 -5.13 5.36
N LYS A 132 2.39 -5.99 4.74
CA LYS A 132 3.85 -5.83 4.70
C LYS A 132 4.25 -5.09 3.44
N THR A 133 4.98 -3.99 3.59
CA THR A 133 5.61 -3.30 2.47
C THR A 133 6.79 -4.12 1.94
N ILE A 134 6.98 -4.07 0.62
CA ILE A 134 8.09 -4.76 -0.02
C ILE A 134 9.34 -3.89 0.14
N SER A 135 10.31 -4.36 0.93
CA SER A 135 11.66 -3.80 0.93
C SER A 135 12.58 -4.79 0.24
N ARG A 136 12.97 -4.51 -1.01
CA ARG A 136 13.92 -5.34 -1.77
C ARG A 136 15.37 -4.91 -1.59
N PHE A 137 15.63 -3.81 -0.88
CA PHE A 137 16.97 -3.31 -0.66
C PHE A 137 17.56 -3.87 0.64
N LEU A 138 18.75 -4.43 0.56
CA LEU A 138 19.63 -4.83 1.68
C LEU A 138 19.04 -5.85 2.68
N GLY A 139 18.21 -6.80 2.23
CA GLY A 139 17.73 -7.87 3.12
C GLY A 139 16.83 -7.40 4.27
N GLN A 140 16.33 -6.17 4.22
CA GLN A 140 15.41 -5.65 5.23
C GLN A 140 14.07 -6.36 5.12
N LYS A 141 13.61 -6.93 6.24
CA LYS A 141 12.23 -7.44 6.37
C LYS A 141 11.26 -6.29 6.08
N GLY A 142 10.24 -6.57 5.26
CA GLY A 142 9.19 -5.60 4.97
C GLY A 142 8.61 -5.02 6.27
N ILE A 143 8.39 -3.72 6.26
CA ILE A 143 7.82 -2.98 7.40
C ILE A 143 6.31 -3.18 7.40
N ASP A 144 5.73 -3.47 8.57
CA ASP A 144 4.29 -3.53 8.73
C ASP A 144 3.68 -2.14 8.56
N THR A 145 2.86 -1.98 7.54
CA THR A 145 2.15 -0.74 7.26
C THR A 145 0.70 -0.88 7.68
N VAL A 146 0.15 0.15 8.30
CA VAL A 146 -1.24 0.19 8.78
C VAL A 146 -1.94 1.39 8.18
N LEU A 147 -3.13 1.16 7.63
CA LEU A 147 -4.06 2.20 7.22
C LEU A 147 -5.32 2.10 8.08
N THR A 148 -5.81 3.24 8.56
CA THR A 148 -7.03 3.31 9.39
C THR A 148 -7.98 4.32 8.78
N LEU A 149 -9.27 3.95 8.70
CA LEU A 149 -10.38 4.83 8.34
C LEU A 149 -11.38 4.85 9.49
N ASN A 150 -11.84 6.07 9.83
CA ASN A 150 -12.88 6.30 10.83
C ASN A 150 -14.04 7.02 10.16
N VAL A 151 -15.24 6.50 10.34
CA VAL A 151 -16.46 7.10 9.80
C VAL A 151 -17.57 7.00 10.85
N SER A 152 -18.36 8.07 10.98
CA SER A 152 -19.59 8.07 11.78
C SER A 152 -20.79 7.97 10.84
N GLN A 153 -21.69 7.01 11.07
CA GLN A 153 -22.91 6.78 10.30
C GLN A 153 -24.12 7.03 11.17
N LEU A 154 -25.01 7.90 10.68
CA LEU A 154 -26.33 8.14 11.24
C LEU A 154 -27.33 7.13 10.69
N VAL A 155 -28.14 6.53 11.57
CA VAL A 155 -29.27 5.67 11.20
C VAL A 155 -30.52 6.24 11.81
N PHE A 156 -31.55 6.44 10.99
CA PHE A 156 -32.88 6.86 11.41
C PHE A 156 -33.75 5.62 11.56
N ASN A 157 -34.44 5.52 12.71
CA ASN A 157 -35.44 4.45 12.97
C ASN A 157 -36.84 4.90 12.56
#